data_53679c55dc0a35547b100ed1499194e4
#
_entry.id   53679c55dc0a35547b100ed1499194e4
#
_cell.length_a   1.000
_cell.length_b   1.000
_cell.length_c   1.000
_cell.angle_alpha   90.00
_cell.angle_beta   90.00
_cell.angle_gamma   90.00
#
_symmetry.space_group_name_H-M   'P 1'
#
loop_
_entity.id
_entity.type
_entity.pdbx_description
1 polymer ?
#
loop_
_entity_poly.entity_id
_entity_poly.type
_entity_poly.pdbx_seq_one_letter_code
_entity_poly.pdbx_strand_id
1 'polypeptide(L)'
;MSFIVVMAELAPKEGAEDKITPLAEALVEETLKEEGNIDYKFLKSVKDGTFMFVEQWESVEALSKHMASPHFQLFSKESADLAEGMGIKVLGAEEVNLYE
;
A
#
# COMPACT_ATOMS: atom_id res chain seq x y z
N MET A 1 -7.64 11.85 -17.22
CA MET A 1 -7.28 12.34 -15.89
C MET A 1 -6.09 11.56 -15.38
N SER A 2 -5.05 12.24 -14.96
CA SER A 2 -3.87 11.57 -14.41
C SER A 2 -4.02 11.37 -12.91
N PHE A 3 -3.40 10.31 -12.42
CA PHE A 3 -3.42 9.97 -11.00
C PHE A 3 -2.13 9.23 -10.65
N ILE A 4 -1.95 8.93 -9.38
CA ILE A 4 -0.73 8.27 -8.91
C ILE A 4 -1.08 6.83 -8.55
N VAL A 5 -0.26 5.89 -9.02
CA VAL A 5 -0.36 4.47 -8.67
C VAL A 5 0.87 4.10 -7.85
N VAL A 6 0.65 3.42 -6.75
CA VAL A 6 1.74 2.90 -5.92
C VAL A 6 1.62 1.40 -5.84
N MET A 7 2.76 0.73 -6.02
CA MET A 7 2.88 -0.70 -5.76
C MET A 7 3.98 -0.87 -4.73
N ALA A 8 3.59 -1.26 -3.51
CA ALA A 8 4.51 -1.40 -2.40
C ALA A 8 4.56 -2.87 -1.98
N GLU A 9 5.72 -3.49 -2.18
CA GLU A 9 5.93 -4.89 -1.84
C GLU A 9 6.50 -5.04 -0.45
N LEU A 10 6.10 -6.11 0.22
CA LEU A 10 6.62 -6.46 1.53
C LEU A 10 6.77 -7.97 1.59
N ALA A 11 8.01 -8.46 1.74
CA ALA A 11 8.27 -9.88 1.90
C ALA A 11 8.29 -10.19 3.39
N PRO A 12 7.34 -10.98 3.91
CA PRO A 12 7.31 -11.28 5.33
C PRO A 12 8.45 -12.24 5.71
N LYS A 13 8.98 -12.06 6.91
CA LYS A 13 9.86 -13.05 7.50
C LYS A 13 9.05 -14.31 7.75
N GLU A 14 9.75 -15.45 7.81
CA GLU A 14 9.11 -16.74 8.09
C GLU A 14 8.29 -16.65 9.39
N GLY A 15 7.02 -17.04 9.29
CA GLY A 15 6.11 -17.03 10.42
C GLY A 15 5.52 -15.66 10.79
N ALA A 16 5.87 -14.61 10.04
CA ALA A 16 5.40 -13.25 10.37
C ALA A 16 4.09 -12.86 9.68
N GLU A 17 3.61 -13.64 8.70
CA GLU A 17 2.39 -13.28 7.96
C GLU A 17 1.20 -12.98 8.85
N ASP A 18 0.97 -13.82 9.87
CA ASP A 18 -0.16 -13.68 10.76
C ASP A 18 -0.11 -12.42 11.63
N LYS A 19 1.09 -11.86 11.80
CA LYS A 19 1.29 -10.62 12.55
C LYS A 19 1.13 -9.40 11.64
N ILE A 20 1.58 -9.52 10.40
CA ILE A 20 1.50 -8.41 9.42
C ILE A 20 0.06 -8.18 8.98
N THR A 21 -0.69 -9.24 8.70
CA THR A 21 -2.03 -9.14 8.15
C THR A 21 -2.96 -8.22 8.96
N PRO A 22 -3.11 -8.36 10.28
CA PRO A 22 -3.98 -7.45 11.02
C PRO A 22 -3.47 -6.01 11.04
N LEU A 23 -2.15 -5.80 11.02
CA LEU A 23 -1.57 -4.45 10.92
C LEU A 23 -1.92 -3.82 9.58
N ALA A 24 -1.83 -4.59 8.50
CA ALA A 24 -2.15 -4.12 7.16
C ALA A 24 -3.65 -3.84 7.01
N GLU A 25 -4.51 -4.69 7.58
CA GLU A 25 -5.94 -4.47 7.56
C GLU A 25 -6.33 -3.16 8.25
N ALA A 26 -5.71 -2.87 9.39
CA ALA A 26 -5.94 -1.63 10.10
C ALA A 26 -5.48 -0.42 9.28
N LEU A 27 -4.34 -0.55 8.60
CA LEU A 27 -3.83 0.50 7.72
C LEU A 27 -4.78 0.76 6.56
N VAL A 28 -5.27 -0.28 5.91
CA VAL A 28 -6.23 -0.15 4.80
C VAL A 28 -7.48 0.59 5.27
N GLU A 29 -8.03 0.20 6.40
CA GLU A 29 -9.25 0.80 6.93
C GLU A 29 -9.12 2.31 7.12
N GLU A 30 -8.01 2.75 7.74
CA GLU A 30 -7.78 4.18 7.96
C GLU A 30 -7.43 4.92 6.68
N THR A 31 -6.69 4.28 5.79
CA THR A 31 -6.28 4.89 4.52
C THR A 31 -7.47 5.18 3.61
N LEU A 32 -8.46 4.30 3.58
CA LEU A 32 -9.66 4.50 2.75
C LEU A 32 -10.47 5.73 3.15
N LYS A 33 -10.25 6.25 4.35
CA LYS A 33 -10.90 7.49 4.83
C LYS A 33 -10.13 8.74 4.44
N GLU A 34 -8.92 8.61 3.92
CA GLU A 34 -8.09 9.77 3.59
C GLU A 34 -8.61 10.50 2.37
N GLU A 35 -8.60 11.83 2.44
CA GLU A 35 -8.93 12.67 1.30
C GLU A 35 -7.85 12.48 0.23
N GLY A 36 -8.28 12.29 -1.02
CA GLY A 36 -7.36 12.08 -2.13
C GLY A 36 -6.97 10.62 -2.35
N ASN A 37 -7.40 9.71 -1.49
CA ASN A 37 -7.23 8.28 -1.75
C ASN A 37 -8.33 7.81 -2.70
N ILE A 38 -7.93 7.18 -3.82
CA ILE A 38 -8.87 6.61 -4.78
C ILE A 38 -9.12 5.15 -4.46
N ASP A 39 -8.05 4.39 -4.16
CA ASP A 39 -8.15 2.97 -3.81
C ASP A 39 -6.91 2.56 -3.02
N TYR A 40 -7.08 1.54 -2.18
CA TYR A 40 -5.97 1.04 -1.36
C TYR A 40 -6.26 -0.42 -1.05
N LYS A 41 -5.48 -1.32 -1.64
CA LYS A 41 -5.68 -2.76 -1.49
C LYS A 41 -4.44 -3.43 -0.95
N PHE A 42 -4.66 -4.42 -0.09
CA PHE A 42 -3.60 -5.26 0.44
C PHE A 42 -3.79 -6.66 -0.14
N LEU A 43 -2.80 -7.15 -0.86
CA LEU A 43 -2.87 -8.39 -1.62
C LEU A 43 -1.71 -9.30 -1.27
N LYS A 44 -1.88 -10.59 -1.57
CA LYS A 44 -0.82 -11.58 -1.41
C LYS A 44 -0.59 -12.24 -2.76
N SER A 45 0.67 -12.31 -3.18
CA SER A 45 1.03 -12.98 -4.42
C SER A 45 0.82 -14.49 -4.29
N VAL A 46 0.08 -15.08 -5.23
CA VAL A 46 -0.11 -16.54 -5.26
C VAL A 46 1.16 -17.26 -5.69
N LYS A 47 2.09 -16.53 -6.30
CA LYS A 47 3.34 -17.11 -6.80
C LYS A 47 4.34 -17.38 -5.68
N ASP A 48 4.53 -16.42 -4.78
CA ASP A 48 5.61 -16.49 -3.79
C ASP A 48 5.23 -16.03 -2.38
N GLY A 49 3.97 -15.64 -2.16
CA GLY A 49 3.52 -15.22 -0.85
C GLY A 49 3.92 -13.81 -0.44
N THR A 50 4.55 -13.05 -1.34
CA THR A 50 4.89 -11.67 -1.07
C THR A 50 3.61 -10.83 -0.93
N PHE A 51 3.59 -9.96 0.06
CA PHE A 51 2.48 -9.01 0.22
C PHE A 51 2.69 -7.80 -0.67
N MET A 52 1.59 -7.21 -1.13
CA MET A 52 1.64 -6.00 -1.94
C MET A 52 0.48 -5.09 -1.60
N PHE A 53 0.79 -3.81 -1.40
CA PHE A 53 -0.24 -2.76 -1.38
C PHE A 53 -0.33 -2.20 -2.79
N VAL A 54 -1.54 -2.16 -3.33
CA VAL A 54 -1.80 -1.53 -4.63
C VAL A 54 -2.69 -0.33 -4.36
N GLU A 55 -2.17 0.85 -4.69
CA GLU A 55 -2.78 2.11 -4.25
C GLU A 55 -3.01 3.05 -5.41
N GLN A 56 -4.06 3.84 -5.32
CA GLN A 56 -4.32 4.92 -6.26
C GLN A 56 -4.60 6.20 -5.49
N TRP A 57 -3.96 7.28 -5.93
CA TRP A 57 -4.05 8.58 -5.26
C TRP A 57 -4.32 9.69 -6.27
N GLU A 58 -5.09 10.68 -5.88
CA GLU A 58 -5.43 11.80 -6.77
C GLU A 58 -4.20 12.65 -7.12
N SER A 59 -3.21 12.71 -6.22
CA SER A 59 -2.03 13.57 -6.40
C SER A 59 -0.86 13.10 -5.56
N VAL A 60 0.32 13.64 -5.87
CA VAL A 60 1.53 13.42 -5.06
C VAL A 60 1.33 13.99 -3.65
N GLU A 61 0.63 15.12 -3.53
CA GLU A 61 0.35 15.73 -2.23
C GLU A 61 -0.47 14.80 -1.34
N ALA A 62 -1.49 14.14 -1.92
CA ALA A 62 -2.32 13.21 -1.18
C ALA A 62 -1.49 12.01 -0.69
N LEU A 63 -0.62 11.48 -1.55
CA LEU A 63 0.29 10.40 -1.17
C LEU A 63 1.24 10.84 -0.06
N SER A 64 1.79 12.05 -0.16
CA SER A 64 2.70 12.58 0.85
C SER A 64 2.02 12.71 2.21
N LYS A 65 0.77 13.16 2.24
CA LYS A 65 -0.01 13.24 3.48
C LYS A 65 -0.23 11.86 4.08
N HIS A 66 -0.50 10.86 3.23
CA HIS A 66 -0.64 9.47 3.68
C HIS A 66 0.62 9.00 4.38
N MET A 67 1.77 9.22 3.77
CA MET A 67 3.05 8.76 4.32
C MET A 67 3.40 9.47 5.63
N ALA A 68 2.86 10.65 5.87
CA ALA A 68 3.05 11.38 7.13
C ALA A 68 1.97 11.07 8.16
N SER A 69 0.96 10.29 7.81
CA SER A 69 -0.17 10.02 8.70
C SER A 69 0.22 9.14 9.89
N PRO A 70 -0.51 9.26 11.01
CA PRO A 70 -0.24 8.40 12.17
C PRO A 70 -0.39 6.92 11.88
N HIS A 71 -1.39 6.54 11.08
CA HIS A 71 -1.63 5.13 10.76
C HIS A 71 -0.55 4.55 9.84
N PHE A 72 -0.01 5.34 8.91
CA PHE A 72 1.11 4.88 8.09
C PHE A 72 2.38 4.73 8.93
N GLN A 73 2.66 5.72 9.79
CA GLN A 73 3.83 5.69 10.66
C GLN A 73 3.77 4.50 11.63
N LEU A 74 2.59 4.21 12.16
CA LEU A 74 2.39 3.07 13.04
C LEU A 74 2.66 1.76 12.30
N PHE A 75 2.11 1.60 11.10
CA PHE A 75 2.35 0.39 10.30
C PHE A 75 3.85 0.23 9.98
N SER A 76 4.50 1.30 9.56
CA SER A 76 5.94 1.27 9.25
C SER A 76 6.76 0.79 10.46
N LYS A 77 6.45 1.34 11.62
CA LYS A 77 7.14 0.99 12.86
C LYS A 77 6.90 -0.46 13.27
N GLU A 78 5.64 -0.87 13.27
CA GLU A 78 5.26 -2.20 13.75
C GLU A 78 5.65 -3.31 12.80
N SER A 79 5.70 -3.03 11.49
CA SER A 79 6.05 -4.03 10.49
C SER A 79 7.55 -4.14 10.19
N ALA A 80 8.34 -3.17 10.63
CA ALA A 80 9.77 -3.10 10.29
C ALA A 80 10.53 -4.39 10.61
N ASP A 81 10.31 -4.97 11.78
CA ASP A 81 10.99 -6.18 12.20
C ASP A 81 10.36 -7.47 11.68
N LEU A 82 9.22 -7.35 11.01
CA LEU A 82 8.47 -8.51 10.48
C LEU A 82 8.73 -8.74 8.99
N ALA A 83 9.39 -7.80 8.33
CA ALA A 83 9.66 -7.87 6.91
C ALA A 83 11.10 -8.23 6.62
N GLU A 84 11.29 -9.11 5.64
CA GLU A 84 12.61 -9.48 5.11
C GLU A 84 13.08 -8.47 4.08
N GLY A 85 12.15 -7.91 3.33
CA GLY A 85 12.44 -6.93 2.30
C GLY A 85 11.22 -6.11 1.97
N MET A 86 11.46 -4.91 1.49
CA MET A 86 10.41 -3.98 1.09
C MET A 86 10.84 -3.27 -0.19
N GLY A 87 9.87 -2.96 -1.04
CA GLY A 87 10.11 -2.21 -2.25
C GLY A 87 8.91 -1.35 -2.55
N ILE A 88 9.13 -0.21 -3.20
CA ILE A 88 8.04 0.68 -3.57
C ILE A 88 8.27 1.21 -4.98
N LYS A 89 7.21 1.25 -5.75
CA LYS A 89 7.21 1.84 -7.09
C LYS A 89 6.05 2.84 -7.14
N VAL A 90 6.36 4.07 -7.52
CA VAL A 90 5.38 5.14 -7.64
C VAL A 90 5.32 5.57 -9.09
N LEU A 91 4.12 5.55 -9.67
CA LEU A 91 3.92 5.82 -11.09
C LEU A 91 2.90 6.93 -11.29
N GLY A 92 3.16 7.82 -12.24
CA GLY A 92 2.14 8.70 -12.78
C GLY A 92 1.38 7.91 -13.84
N ALA A 93 0.06 7.93 -13.80
CA ALA A 93 -0.77 7.07 -14.65
C ALA A 93 -1.94 7.81 -15.25
N GLU A 94 -2.46 7.26 -16.36
CA GLU A 94 -3.68 7.71 -17.00
C GLU A 94 -4.54 6.50 -17.29
N GLU A 95 -5.81 6.58 -16.97
CA GLU A 95 -6.74 5.50 -17.27
C GLU A 95 -7.00 5.45 -18.78
N VAL A 96 -6.93 4.26 -19.35
CA VAL A 96 -7.18 4.03 -20.77
C VAL A 96 -8.40 3.11 -20.91
N ASN A 97 -9.35 3.53 -21.72
CA ASN A 97 -10.52 2.70 -22.00
C ASN A 97 -10.31 1.93 -23.30
N LEU A 98 -10.08 0.62 -23.17
CA LEU A 98 -9.76 -0.26 -24.29
C LEU A 98 -10.99 -0.79 -25.04
N TYR A 99 -12.16 -0.64 -24.46
CA TYR A 99 -13.37 -1.27 -24.97
C TYR A 99 -14.41 -0.30 -25.56
N GLU A 100 -14.02 0.91 -25.82
CA GLU A 100 -14.85 1.92 -26.48
C GLU A 100 -14.53 2.06 -27.94
#